data_27a170f58fe968dcfad63518a070b3f9
#
_entry.id   27a170f58fe968dcfad63518a070b3f9
#
_cell.length_a   1.000
_cell.length_b   1.000
_cell.length_c   1.000
_cell.angle_alpha   90.00
_cell.angle_beta   90.00
_cell.angle_gamma   90.00
#
_symmetry.space_group_name_H-M   'P 1'
#
loop_
_entity.id
_entity.type
_entity.pdbx_description
1 polymer ?
#
loop_
_entity_poly.entity_id
_entity_poly.type
_entity_poly.pdbx_seq_one_letter_code
_entity_poly.pdbx_strand_id
1 'polypeptide(L)'
;MINGKFKSRFAKQFAIGLGVALAASTFAVPVSGAKQAPSAAAKNDLTIMIGEPNGGWCNQDSPGVDQIAAKNSVFETLTILNSDNKIVPYLAKSVTGSNENKTWTITLREGILFHDGEELTAATVQMNLMANLGIIKPFTGKGQAASLPAIAWQGIMPTASPAQWAANVKIISKYVLEVNLGVKRPNFPYTLWNVGRPTILSTKTLQDPNCGNTMGAGTGPFMISSKGVDQFTTVLKANPNYWRSTPANKLPKASTVTFKVVGDAAQRVNALRKGQADIASFGATSGQQLNLLKTLKDKITLIEGPRETTWSFHLNATALPFANKDAREAFAQAFDTDSYTKLMTKGNGSPAYQLAVKEHPYYQPKGTLKFDLAKAKASVAKYTATTGKSLDVVVPINTTAESLKGAQALCKMMEAAGMKCTIMSPVTSQQYILRGFGLQQQMSLFNVVAGRSAEFANLFSTKTNLELSGFRFVNPGLAKCFADAAEVDTRKAYSTCVLELQAQSYWVPGYVEGGFLAWTNTTKGIGTTPLPGGGVRPIIGASGFDVASVTKG
;
A
#
# COMPACT_ATOMS: atom_id res chain seq x y z
N MET A 1 -55.65 18.28 -7.50
CA MET A 1 -56.09 17.82 -8.82
C MET A 1 -54.84 17.53 -9.60
N ILE A 2 -54.43 16.37 -9.91
CA ILE A 2 -55.01 15.17 -10.55
C ILE A 2 -54.31 13.92 -10.00
N ASN A 3 -55.13 12.94 -9.66
CA ASN A 3 -54.79 11.57 -9.29
C ASN A 3 -54.27 10.73 -10.48
N GLY A 4 -53.32 9.83 -10.27
CA GLY A 4 -52.96 8.79 -11.21
C GLY A 4 -52.50 7.54 -10.50
N LYS A 5 -53.40 6.62 -10.18
CA LYS A 5 -53.18 5.25 -9.68
C LYS A 5 -52.60 4.40 -10.76
N PHE A 6 -51.53 3.62 -10.46
CA PHE A 6 -51.27 2.40 -11.21
C PHE A 6 -51.36 1.18 -10.31
N LYS A 7 -52.31 0.31 -10.65
CA LYS A 7 -52.66 -0.94 -9.98
C LYS A 7 -51.71 -2.07 -10.35
N SER A 8 -51.48 -2.89 -9.35
CA SER A 8 -50.96 -4.25 -9.39
C SER A 8 -51.71 -5.18 -10.36
N ARG A 9 -50.98 -6.02 -11.08
CA ARG A 9 -51.46 -7.31 -11.59
C ARG A 9 -50.25 -8.20 -11.81
N PHE A 10 -50.16 -9.31 -11.09
CA PHE A 10 -49.97 -10.68 -11.58
C PHE A 10 -49.89 -11.61 -10.37
N ALA A 11 -51.00 -12.30 -10.17
CA ALA A 11 -51.07 -13.56 -9.44
C ALA A 11 -51.89 -14.53 -10.32
N LYS A 12 -51.43 -15.75 -10.34
CA LYS A 12 -52.14 -17.02 -10.50
C LYS A 12 -51.77 -17.90 -11.69
N GLN A 13 -51.27 -19.05 -11.27
CA GLN A 13 -51.66 -20.43 -11.66
C GLN A 13 -51.13 -20.96 -12.99
N PHE A 14 -50.41 -22.15 -12.93
CA PHE A 14 -51.04 -23.43 -13.27
C PHE A 14 -50.12 -24.58 -12.80
N ALA A 15 -50.68 -25.45 -11.95
CA ALA A 15 -50.21 -26.78 -11.69
C ALA A 15 -50.96 -27.73 -12.63
N ILE A 16 -50.26 -28.54 -13.41
CA ILE A 16 -50.80 -29.77 -14.00
C ILE A 16 -49.67 -30.81 -13.97
N GLY A 17 -49.88 -31.85 -13.19
CA GLY A 17 -49.07 -33.05 -13.23
C GLY A 17 -49.57 -33.99 -14.36
N LEU A 18 -48.64 -34.66 -14.97
CA LEU A 18 -48.92 -35.96 -15.63
C LEU A 18 -47.62 -36.77 -15.64
N GLY A 19 -47.63 -37.92 -14.98
CA GLY A 19 -46.59 -38.91 -15.06
C GLY A 19 -46.64 -39.68 -16.38
N VAL A 20 -45.50 -39.98 -16.93
CA VAL A 20 -45.34 -41.07 -17.91
C VAL A 20 -43.97 -41.74 -17.72
N ALA A 21 -44.03 -43.02 -17.80
CA ALA A 21 -43.12 -44.12 -17.59
C ALA A 21 -41.68 -44.01 -18.10
N LEU A 22 -40.82 -44.75 -17.38
CA LEU A 22 -39.48 -45.16 -17.73
C LEU A 22 -39.34 -45.74 -19.16
N ALA A 23 -38.33 -45.23 -19.86
CA ALA A 23 -37.59 -46.03 -20.84
C ALA A 23 -36.09 -45.72 -20.62
N ALA A 24 -35.40 -46.68 -20.03
CA ALA A 24 -33.96 -46.66 -19.87
C ALA A 24 -33.30 -46.92 -21.21
N SER A 25 -32.73 -45.88 -21.82
CA SER A 25 -31.76 -46.03 -22.91
C SER A 25 -30.40 -45.50 -22.37
N THR A 26 -29.52 -46.44 -22.00
CA THR A 26 -28.14 -46.20 -21.66
C THR A 26 -27.37 -45.73 -22.88
N PHE A 27 -27.27 -44.42 -23.08
CA PHE A 27 -26.21 -43.87 -23.91
C PHE A 27 -25.00 -43.63 -23.00
N ALA A 28 -24.04 -44.55 -23.03
CA ALA A 28 -22.72 -44.35 -22.50
C ALA A 28 -22.01 -43.29 -23.37
N VAL A 29 -22.01 -42.02 -22.93
CA VAL A 29 -21.09 -41.02 -23.45
C VAL A 29 -19.74 -41.35 -22.81
N PRO A 30 -18.66 -41.59 -23.57
CA PRO A 30 -17.36 -41.72 -22.99
C PRO A 30 -16.96 -40.35 -22.47
N VAL A 31 -16.99 -40.15 -21.15
CA VAL A 31 -16.30 -39.05 -20.48
C VAL A 31 -14.81 -39.32 -20.65
N SER A 32 -14.23 -38.79 -21.72
CA SER A 32 -12.78 -38.62 -21.84
C SER A 32 -12.36 -37.61 -20.81
N GLY A 33 -12.28 -38.05 -19.58
CA GLY A 33 -11.57 -37.37 -18.52
C GLY A 33 -10.06 -37.42 -18.81
N ALA A 34 -9.64 -36.63 -19.78
CA ALA A 34 -8.23 -36.28 -19.85
C ALA A 34 -7.90 -35.52 -18.58
N LYS A 35 -7.47 -36.22 -17.54
CA LYS A 35 -6.64 -35.65 -16.50
C LYS A 35 -5.48 -35.02 -17.24
N GLN A 36 -5.55 -33.70 -17.43
CA GLN A 36 -4.38 -32.92 -17.83
C GLN A 36 -3.33 -33.21 -16.77
N ALA A 37 -2.37 -34.07 -17.08
CA ALA A 37 -1.22 -34.27 -16.26
C ALA A 37 -0.65 -32.89 -15.97
N PRO A 38 -0.25 -32.56 -14.75
CA PRO A 38 0.40 -31.30 -14.47
C PRO A 38 1.58 -31.23 -15.41
N SER A 39 1.57 -30.26 -16.33
CA SER A 39 2.70 -29.95 -17.19
C SER A 39 3.91 -29.87 -16.28
N ALA A 40 4.92 -30.70 -16.51
CA ALA A 40 6.17 -30.63 -15.77
C ALA A 40 6.62 -29.17 -15.82
N ALA A 41 6.58 -28.48 -14.66
CA ALA A 41 6.99 -27.09 -14.56
C ALA A 41 8.38 -26.99 -15.17
N ALA A 42 8.59 -26.09 -16.12
CA ALA A 42 9.90 -25.85 -16.68
C ALA A 42 10.85 -25.55 -15.50
N LYS A 43 12.08 -26.01 -15.61
CA LYS A 43 13.08 -26.07 -14.52
C LYS A 43 13.29 -24.75 -13.75
N ASN A 44 12.76 -23.62 -14.25
CA ASN A 44 12.92 -22.25 -13.70
C ASN A 44 11.62 -21.46 -13.60
N ASP A 45 10.46 -22.12 -13.48
CA ASP A 45 9.18 -21.43 -13.26
C ASP A 45 8.93 -21.26 -11.75
N LEU A 46 8.61 -20.05 -11.33
CA LEU A 46 8.35 -19.70 -9.93
C LEU A 46 6.88 -19.49 -9.67
N THR A 47 6.40 -19.99 -8.55
CA THR A 47 5.07 -19.66 -8.00
C THR A 47 5.23 -18.88 -6.69
N ILE A 48 4.67 -17.67 -6.67
CA ILE A 48 4.69 -16.76 -5.52
C ILE A 48 3.26 -16.56 -5.04
N MET A 49 3.00 -16.83 -3.77
CA MET A 49 1.69 -16.61 -3.17
C MET A 49 1.66 -15.34 -2.33
N ILE A 50 0.64 -14.51 -2.57
CA ILE A 50 0.40 -13.23 -1.88
C ILE A 50 -0.99 -13.23 -1.24
N GLY A 51 -1.21 -12.37 -0.25
CA GLY A 51 -2.45 -12.32 0.53
C GLY A 51 -3.60 -11.58 -0.13
N GLU A 52 -3.29 -10.58 -0.93
CA GLU A 52 -4.29 -9.67 -1.50
C GLU A 52 -4.18 -9.57 -3.03
N PRO A 53 -5.31 -9.38 -3.75
CA PRO A 53 -5.31 -9.24 -5.19
C PRO A 53 -4.61 -7.95 -5.63
N ASN A 54 -4.01 -7.99 -6.81
CA ASN A 54 -3.48 -6.79 -7.44
C ASN A 54 -4.67 -5.88 -7.84
N GLY A 55 -4.69 -4.64 -7.34
CA GLY A 55 -5.76 -3.67 -7.61
C GLY A 55 -5.78 -3.16 -9.05
N GLY A 56 -4.76 -3.50 -9.84
CA GLY A 56 -4.58 -3.08 -11.23
C GLY A 56 -3.12 -2.82 -11.56
N TRP A 57 -2.85 -2.53 -12.83
CA TRP A 57 -1.49 -2.36 -13.37
C TRP A 57 -1.11 -0.91 -13.65
N CYS A 58 -2.00 0.04 -13.42
CA CYS A 58 -1.71 1.46 -13.50
C CYS A 58 -1.06 2.02 -12.24
N ASN A 59 -0.38 3.15 -12.39
CA ASN A 59 0.21 3.87 -11.25
C ASN A 59 -0.83 4.32 -10.22
N GLN A 60 -2.08 4.53 -10.66
CA GLN A 60 -3.20 4.92 -9.80
C GLN A 60 -3.74 3.79 -8.93
N ASP A 61 -3.52 2.56 -9.37
CA ASP A 61 -3.88 1.40 -8.57
C ASP A 61 -2.88 1.31 -7.43
N SER A 62 -3.30 1.72 -6.24
CA SER A 62 -2.46 1.64 -5.05
C SER A 62 -2.31 0.18 -4.65
N PRO A 63 -1.20 -0.48 -4.95
CA PRO A 63 -1.00 -1.82 -4.48
C PRO A 63 -0.80 -1.79 -2.97
N GLY A 64 -1.46 -2.70 -2.27
CA GLY A 64 -1.07 -3.08 -0.92
C GLY A 64 0.40 -3.55 -0.90
N VAL A 65 0.98 -3.67 0.28
CA VAL A 65 2.40 -4.04 0.45
C VAL A 65 2.71 -5.38 -0.25
N ASP A 66 1.80 -6.34 -0.18
CA ASP A 66 1.95 -7.67 -0.79
C ASP A 66 2.01 -7.65 -2.33
N GLN A 67 1.44 -6.63 -2.96
CA GLN A 67 1.32 -6.52 -4.41
C GLN A 67 2.52 -5.81 -5.06
N ILE A 68 3.29 -5.10 -4.25
CA ILE A 68 4.44 -4.31 -4.74
C ILE A 68 5.47 -5.21 -5.43
N ALA A 69 5.69 -6.44 -4.95
CA ALA A 69 6.61 -7.38 -5.58
C ALA A 69 6.18 -7.73 -7.01
N ALA A 70 4.89 -7.99 -7.24
CA ALA A 70 4.36 -8.28 -8.57
C ALA A 70 4.50 -7.06 -9.50
N LYS A 71 4.07 -5.89 -9.02
CA LYS A 71 4.10 -4.64 -9.80
C LYS A 71 5.53 -4.23 -10.14
N ASN A 72 6.44 -4.31 -9.18
CA ASN A 72 7.86 -3.96 -9.38
C ASN A 72 8.65 -5.03 -10.17
N SER A 73 8.06 -6.19 -10.44
CA SER A 73 8.62 -7.14 -11.40
C SER A 73 8.40 -6.69 -12.85
N VAL A 74 7.42 -5.80 -13.08
CA VAL A 74 7.04 -5.29 -14.42
C VAL A 74 7.48 -3.84 -14.61
N PHE A 75 7.27 -3.01 -13.58
CA PHE A 75 7.54 -1.57 -13.63
C PHE A 75 8.62 -1.18 -12.64
N GLU A 76 9.44 -0.23 -13.01
CA GLU A 76 10.54 0.25 -12.18
C GLU A 76 10.41 1.75 -11.89
N THR A 77 11.15 2.23 -10.90
CA THR A 77 11.14 3.63 -10.44
C THR A 77 12.44 4.34 -10.80
N LEU A 78 12.48 5.66 -10.77
CA LEU A 78 13.68 6.45 -11.07
C LEU A 78 14.79 6.24 -10.04
N THR A 79 14.42 6.10 -8.77
CA THR A 79 15.29 5.77 -7.65
C THR A 79 14.77 4.54 -6.94
N ILE A 80 15.55 3.93 -6.08
CA ILE A 80 15.15 2.74 -5.32
C ILE A 80 15.77 2.77 -3.92
N LEU A 81 15.08 2.16 -2.95
CA LEU A 81 15.67 1.90 -1.65
C LEU A 81 16.56 0.66 -1.71
N ASN A 82 17.74 0.75 -1.09
CA ASN A 82 18.65 -0.38 -0.95
C ASN A 82 18.61 -0.99 0.47
N SER A 83 19.32 -2.10 0.65
CA SER A 83 19.45 -2.82 1.93
C SER A 83 20.07 -1.98 3.07
N ASP A 84 20.84 -0.94 2.72
CA ASP A 84 21.44 -0.02 3.69
C ASP A 84 20.48 1.11 4.10
N ASN A 85 19.22 1.00 3.74
CA ASN A 85 18.17 2.00 3.98
C ASN A 85 18.47 3.35 3.31
N LYS A 86 19.17 3.34 2.17
CA LYS A 86 19.49 4.51 1.37
C LYS A 86 18.72 4.53 0.07
N ILE A 87 18.26 5.71 -0.34
CA ILE A 87 17.73 5.91 -1.68
C ILE A 87 18.90 6.06 -2.65
N VAL A 88 18.93 5.21 -3.65
CA VAL A 88 19.98 5.19 -4.67
C VAL A 88 19.38 5.34 -6.07
N PRO A 89 20.13 5.86 -7.06
CA PRO A 89 19.68 5.93 -8.44
C PRO A 89 19.37 4.53 -9.01
N TYR A 90 18.27 4.43 -9.82
CA TYR A 90 17.86 3.16 -10.45
C TYR A 90 17.66 3.31 -11.95
N LEU A 91 16.46 3.68 -12.47
CA LEU A 91 16.32 4.10 -13.87
C LEU A 91 17.03 5.44 -14.12
N ALA A 92 17.08 6.32 -13.13
CA ALA A 92 17.99 7.45 -13.15
C ALA A 92 19.45 6.97 -12.98
N LYS A 93 20.38 7.60 -13.72
CA LYS A 93 21.83 7.50 -13.50
C LYS A 93 22.25 8.37 -12.31
N SER A 94 21.62 9.54 -12.18
CA SER A 94 21.83 10.46 -11.06
C SER A 94 20.58 11.30 -10.79
N VAL A 95 20.44 11.75 -9.56
CA VAL A 95 19.43 12.73 -9.11
C VAL A 95 20.17 13.72 -8.21
N THR A 96 20.35 14.96 -8.67
CA THR A 96 21.20 15.96 -8.01
C THR A 96 20.41 17.22 -7.70
N GLY A 97 20.43 17.61 -6.42
CA GLY A 97 19.77 18.84 -5.96
C GLY A 97 20.67 20.08 -6.15
N SER A 98 20.05 21.20 -6.47
CA SER A 98 20.64 22.54 -6.54
C SER A 98 19.69 23.56 -5.93
N ASN A 99 20.12 24.83 -5.86
CA ASN A 99 19.28 25.90 -5.32
C ASN A 99 18.64 25.54 -3.97
N GLU A 100 19.47 25.10 -3.03
CA GLU A 100 19.03 24.63 -1.69
C GLU A 100 17.99 23.48 -1.76
N ASN A 101 18.13 22.57 -2.71
CA ASN A 101 17.19 21.48 -2.97
C ASN A 101 15.78 21.92 -3.42
N LYS A 102 15.64 23.10 -4.01
CA LYS A 102 14.41 23.53 -4.68
C LYS A 102 14.36 23.08 -6.15
N THR A 103 15.53 22.87 -6.74
CA THR A 103 15.68 22.44 -8.14
C THR A 103 16.47 21.13 -8.17
N TRP A 104 15.99 20.18 -8.96
CA TRP A 104 16.59 18.85 -9.08
C TRP A 104 16.83 18.48 -10.52
N THR A 105 18.05 18.05 -10.82
CA THR A 105 18.42 17.47 -12.12
C THR A 105 18.34 15.95 -12.06
N ILE A 106 17.55 15.35 -12.92
CA ILE A 106 17.42 13.91 -13.10
C ILE A 106 18.09 13.53 -14.41
N THR A 107 19.18 12.79 -14.35
CA THR A 107 19.84 12.21 -15.53
C THR A 107 19.43 10.75 -15.63
N LEU A 108 18.88 10.34 -16.76
CA LEU A 108 18.46 8.96 -17.02
C LEU A 108 19.64 8.09 -17.50
N ARG A 109 19.50 6.79 -17.34
CA ARG A 109 20.34 5.82 -18.05
C ARG A 109 19.90 5.74 -19.49
N GLU A 110 20.84 5.61 -20.40
CA GLU A 110 20.61 5.53 -21.84
C GLU A 110 20.30 4.09 -22.27
N GLY A 111 19.54 3.92 -23.35
CA GLY A 111 19.30 2.63 -24.00
C GLY A 111 18.37 1.68 -23.23
N ILE A 112 17.66 2.15 -22.21
CA ILE A 112 16.65 1.34 -21.52
C ILE A 112 15.38 1.31 -22.37
N LEU A 113 14.90 0.09 -22.68
CA LEU A 113 13.66 -0.11 -23.44
C LEU A 113 12.53 -0.56 -22.53
N PHE A 114 11.34 -0.06 -22.80
CA PHE A 114 10.09 -0.62 -22.28
C PHE A 114 9.77 -1.96 -22.98
N HIS A 115 8.87 -2.73 -22.40
CA HIS A 115 8.45 -4.03 -22.93
C HIS A 115 7.82 -3.95 -24.33
N ASP A 116 7.30 -2.80 -24.73
CA ASP A 116 6.71 -2.52 -26.04
C ASP A 116 7.71 -1.96 -27.06
N GLY A 117 8.99 -1.85 -26.66
CA GLY A 117 10.09 -1.38 -27.52
C GLY A 117 10.30 0.14 -27.49
N GLU A 118 9.45 0.92 -26.82
CA GLU A 118 9.68 2.36 -26.60
C GLU A 118 10.95 2.57 -25.77
N GLU A 119 11.74 3.59 -26.08
CA GLU A 119 12.93 3.93 -25.29
C GLU A 119 12.56 4.86 -24.12
N LEU A 120 13.14 4.62 -22.95
CA LEU A 120 13.03 5.48 -21.79
C LEU A 120 13.75 6.81 -22.04
N THR A 121 13.00 7.91 -22.10
CA THR A 121 13.50 9.26 -22.34
C THR A 121 12.99 10.25 -21.31
N ALA A 122 13.57 11.44 -21.29
CA ALA A 122 13.09 12.56 -20.48
C ALA A 122 11.62 12.90 -20.77
N ALA A 123 11.18 12.79 -22.02
CA ALA A 123 9.79 13.05 -22.40
C ALA A 123 8.83 12.02 -21.78
N THR A 124 9.18 10.73 -21.81
CA THR A 124 8.38 9.66 -21.18
C THR A 124 8.32 9.85 -19.66
N VAL A 125 9.44 10.21 -19.02
CA VAL A 125 9.47 10.48 -17.58
C VAL A 125 8.62 11.71 -17.24
N GLN A 126 8.75 12.82 -17.97
CA GLN A 126 7.91 14.00 -17.77
C GLN A 126 6.42 13.64 -17.82
N MET A 127 6.01 12.86 -18.82
CA MET A 127 4.63 12.41 -18.96
C MET A 127 4.18 11.57 -17.76
N ASN A 128 5.02 10.65 -17.25
CA ASN A 128 4.73 9.87 -16.05
C ASN A 128 4.56 10.74 -14.79
N LEU A 129 5.40 11.77 -14.64
CA LEU A 129 5.27 12.72 -13.54
C LEU A 129 3.96 13.51 -13.64
N MET A 130 3.59 13.95 -14.84
CA MET A 130 2.31 14.64 -15.08
C MET A 130 1.10 13.73 -14.85
N ALA A 131 1.21 12.46 -15.21
CA ALA A 131 0.19 11.47 -14.96
C ALA A 131 0.00 11.19 -13.46
N ASN A 132 1.10 11.05 -12.72
CA ASN A 132 1.06 10.86 -11.27
C ASN A 132 0.37 12.01 -10.53
N LEU A 133 0.34 13.21 -11.11
CA LEU A 133 -0.34 14.38 -10.56
C LEU A 133 -1.81 14.50 -10.98
N GLY A 134 -2.29 13.59 -11.81
CA GLY A 134 -3.65 13.65 -12.35
C GLY A 134 -3.86 14.76 -13.36
N ILE A 135 -2.79 15.31 -13.95
CA ILE A 135 -2.83 16.40 -14.92
C ILE A 135 -3.14 15.88 -16.33
N ILE A 136 -2.66 14.69 -16.66
CA ILE A 136 -2.94 14.05 -17.96
C ILE A 136 -4.12 13.09 -17.81
N LYS A 137 -5.13 13.24 -18.68
CA LYS A 137 -6.11 12.18 -18.95
C LYS A 137 -5.42 11.11 -19.81
N PRO A 138 -5.56 9.85 -19.50
CA PRO A 138 -6.79 9.12 -19.17
C PRO A 138 -6.97 8.84 -17.68
N PHE A 139 -6.04 9.19 -16.84
CA PHE A 139 -6.09 8.89 -15.42
C PHE A 139 -7.28 9.52 -14.67
N THR A 140 -7.97 10.48 -15.27
CA THR A 140 -9.17 11.12 -14.72
C THR A 140 -10.47 10.38 -15.04
N GLY A 141 -10.43 9.26 -15.80
CA GLY A 141 -11.61 8.66 -16.44
C GLY A 141 -12.57 7.91 -15.53
N LYS A 142 -12.23 7.58 -14.29
CA LYS A 142 -13.08 6.81 -13.38
C LYS A 142 -13.19 7.36 -11.97
N GLY A 143 -13.18 8.67 -11.78
CA GLY A 143 -13.52 9.29 -10.50
C GLY A 143 -12.63 8.87 -9.32
N GLN A 144 -11.44 8.40 -9.58
CA GLN A 144 -10.49 8.10 -8.51
C GLN A 144 -9.88 9.42 -8.04
N ALA A 145 -10.28 9.83 -6.87
CA ALA A 145 -9.55 10.80 -6.09
C ALA A 145 -8.07 10.40 -6.07
N ALA A 146 -7.22 11.40 -6.16
CA ALA A 146 -5.77 11.37 -6.21
C ALA A 146 -5.13 10.02 -5.83
N SER A 147 -4.42 9.42 -6.77
CA SER A 147 -3.63 8.22 -6.53
C SER A 147 -2.60 8.47 -5.41
N LEU A 148 -2.19 7.45 -4.66
CA LEU A 148 -1.12 7.61 -3.65
C LEU A 148 0.17 8.24 -4.21
N PRO A 149 0.60 8.00 -5.46
CA PRO A 149 1.67 8.79 -6.08
C PRO A 149 1.34 10.27 -6.23
N ALA A 150 0.14 10.62 -6.70
CA ALA A 150 -0.28 12.02 -6.82
C ALA A 150 -0.22 12.75 -5.47
N ILE A 151 -0.56 12.06 -4.44
CA ILE A 151 -0.50 12.49 -3.06
C ILE A 151 0.91 12.92 -2.63
N ALA A 152 1.90 12.10 -2.87
CA ALA A 152 3.28 12.42 -2.55
C ALA A 152 3.79 13.68 -3.30
N TRP A 153 3.24 13.94 -4.49
CA TRP A 153 3.65 15.05 -5.35
C TRP A 153 2.90 16.36 -5.08
N GLN A 154 1.64 16.30 -4.66
CA GLN A 154 0.79 17.49 -4.46
C GLN A 154 1.33 18.50 -3.44
N GLY A 155 2.10 18.05 -2.45
CA GLY A 155 2.71 18.95 -1.47
C GLY A 155 4.07 19.49 -1.86
N ILE A 156 4.67 18.93 -2.90
CA ILE A 156 6.03 19.25 -3.34
C ILE A 156 5.99 20.23 -4.50
N MET A 157 4.91 20.20 -5.29
CA MET A 157 4.77 21.09 -6.42
C MET A 157 3.44 21.85 -6.31
N PRO A 158 3.44 23.16 -6.60
CA PRO A 158 2.21 23.92 -6.60
C PRO A 158 1.20 23.26 -7.54
N THR A 159 -0.06 23.21 -7.15
CA THR A 159 -1.17 22.77 -8.01
C THR A 159 -1.22 23.68 -9.22
N ALA A 160 -0.62 23.24 -10.30
CA ALA A 160 -0.43 24.03 -11.48
C ALA A 160 -1.25 23.40 -12.62
N SER A 161 -1.68 24.22 -13.54
CA SER A 161 -2.20 23.77 -14.84
C SER A 161 -1.14 22.92 -15.57
N PRO A 162 -1.52 22.09 -16.55
CA PRO A 162 -0.55 21.35 -17.37
C PRO A 162 0.57 22.22 -17.96
N ALA A 163 0.28 23.47 -18.33
CA ALA A 163 1.26 24.41 -18.84
C ALA A 163 2.28 24.86 -17.77
N GLN A 164 1.83 25.12 -16.55
CA GLN A 164 2.72 25.44 -15.43
C GLN A 164 3.59 24.26 -15.02
N TRP A 165 3.07 23.05 -15.19
CA TRP A 165 3.83 21.82 -14.97
C TRP A 165 4.98 21.67 -15.97
N ALA A 166 4.70 21.85 -17.26
CA ALA A 166 5.73 21.82 -18.28
C ALA A 166 6.83 22.85 -18.02
N ALA A 167 6.47 24.00 -17.42
CA ALA A 167 7.43 25.02 -17.00
C ALA A 167 8.28 24.59 -15.80
N ASN A 168 7.74 23.75 -14.90
CA ASN A 168 8.42 23.28 -13.69
C ASN A 168 9.20 21.95 -13.89
N VAL A 169 8.82 21.15 -14.89
CA VAL A 169 9.52 19.93 -15.28
C VAL A 169 10.03 20.08 -16.69
N LYS A 170 11.25 20.61 -16.82
CA LYS A 170 11.84 20.93 -18.12
C LYS A 170 12.62 19.75 -18.68
N ILE A 171 12.43 19.46 -19.95
CA ILE A 171 13.30 18.58 -20.71
C ILE A 171 14.53 19.38 -21.15
N ILE A 172 15.69 19.03 -20.60
CA ILE A 172 16.96 19.69 -20.94
C ILE A 172 17.62 18.99 -22.13
N SER A 173 17.53 17.64 -22.17
CA SER A 173 17.98 16.84 -23.30
C SER A 173 17.21 15.52 -23.34
N LYS A 174 17.50 14.65 -24.31
CA LYS A 174 16.84 13.33 -24.44
C LYS A 174 16.82 12.53 -23.14
N TYR A 175 17.81 12.68 -22.27
CA TYR A 175 17.96 11.90 -21.03
C TYR A 175 18.10 12.76 -19.78
N VAL A 176 17.85 14.04 -19.86
CA VAL A 176 17.99 14.96 -18.71
C VAL A 176 16.73 15.79 -18.52
N LEU A 177 16.20 15.75 -17.30
CA LEU A 177 15.12 16.61 -16.83
C LEU A 177 15.61 17.52 -15.70
N GLU A 178 15.07 18.73 -15.66
CA GLU A 178 15.14 19.63 -14.52
C GLU A 178 13.76 19.76 -13.89
N VAL A 179 13.67 19.56 -12.57
CA VAL A 179 12.42 19.65 -11.80
C VAL A 179 12.55 20.77 -10.79
N ASN A 180 11.74 21.82 -10.95
CA ASN A 180 11.66 22.92 -9.99
C ASN A 180 10.49 22.72 -9.03
N LEU A 181 10.79 22.48 -7.76
CA LEU A 181 9.78 22.19 -6.74
C LEU A 181 9.16 23.44 -6.12
N GLY A 182 9.77 24.61 -6.28
CA GLY A 182 9.34 25.85 -5.64
C GLY A 182 9.57 25.92 -4.12
N VAL A 183 9.82 24.77 -3.46
CA VAL A 183 10.10 24.61 -2.03
C VAL A 183 11.31 23.72 -1.82
N LYS A 184 11.99 23.88 -0.69
CA LYS A 184 13.12 23.01 -0.32
C LYS A 184 12.61 21.59 -0.04
N ARG A 185 13.25 20.58 -0.65
CA ARG A 185 12.94 19.17 -0.42
C ARG A 185 14.21 18.32 -0.51
N PRO A 186 14.98 18.24 0.57
CA PRO A 186 16.21 17.42 0.62
C PRO A 186 15.93 15.95 0.31
N ASN A 187 14.72 15.47 0.64
CA ASN A 187 14.30 14.09 0.44
C ASN A 187 13.58 13.82 -0.90
N PHE A 188 13.67 14.72 -1.87
CA PHE A 188 13.03 14.53 -3.17
C PHE A 188 13.38 13.20 -3.86
N PRO A 189 14.64 12.68 -3.79
CA PRO A 189 14.94 11.35 -4.33
C PRO A 189 14.07 10.24 -3.74
N TYR A 190 13.65 10.35 -2.48
CA TYR A 190 12.70 9.41 -1.87
C TYR A 190 11.31 9.50 -2.53
N THR A 191 10.87 10.70 -2.89
CA THR A 191 9.57 10.90 -3.57
C THR A 191 9.54 10.17 -4.91
N LEU A 192 10.67 10.09 -5.62
CA LEU A 192 10.80 9.37 -6.90
C LEU A 192 10.73 7.84 -6.74
N TRP A 193 10.88 7.33 -5.53
CA TRP A 193 10.69 5.93 -5.18
C TRP A 193 9.38 5.68 -4.41
N ASN A 194 9.03 6.51 -3.44
CA ASN A 194 7.84 6.48 -2.57
C ASN A 194 7.26 5.05 -2.40
N VAL A 195 8.03 4.18 -1.74
CA VAL A 195 7.61 2.79 -1.48
C VAL A 195 7.42 1.97 -2.76
N GLY A 196 8.13 2.32 -3.85
CA GLY A 196 8.03 1.61 -5.14
C GLY A 196 6.74 1.87 -5.90
N ARG A 197 6.00 2.93 -5.58
CA ARG A 197 4.70 3.25 -6.21
C ARG A 197 4.80 4.14 -7.46
N PRO A 198 5.64 5.19 -7.53
CA PRO A 198 5.74 6.04 -8.73
C PRO A 198 6.58 5.36 -9.81
N THR A 199 6.10 4.23 -10.30
CA THR A 199 6.74 3.47 -11.37
C THR A 199 6.61 4.20 -12.71
N ILE A 200 7.54 3.94 -13.62
CA ILE A 200 7.57 4.55 -14.95
C ILE A 200 6.98 3.57 -15.97
N LEU A 201 5.96 4.02 -16.68
CA LEU A 201 5.23 3.29 -17.71
C LEU A 201 5.56 3.86 -19.10
N SER A 202 5.46 3.05 -20.16
CA SER A 202 5.57 3.54 -21.52
C SER A 202 4.47 4.55 -21.86
N THR A 203 4.73 5.41 -22.83
CA THR A 203 3.76 6.41 -23.29
C THR A 203 2.45 5.76 -23.73
N LYS A 204 2.55 4.64 -24.46
CA LYS A 204 1.37 3.89 -24.92
C LYS A 204 0.54 3.37 -23.75
N THR A 205 1.19 2.83 -22.72
CA THR A 205 0.51 2.37 -21.50
C THR A 205 -0.15 3.52 -20.74
N LEU A 206 0.51 4.68 -20.65
CA LEU A 206 -0.05 5.87 -20.02
C LEU A 206 -1.27 6.43 -20.75
N GLN A 207 -1.30 6.31 -22.06
CA GLN A 207 -2.39 6.82 -22.90
C GLN A 207 -3.55 5.84 -23.05
N ASP A 208 -3.39 4.58 -22.61
CA ASP A 208 -4.45 3.58 -22.66
C ASP A 208 -5.55 3.89 -21.62
N PRO A 209 -6.79 4.18 -22.05
CA PRO A 209 -7.90 4.45 -21.13
C PRO A 209 -8.28 3.24 -20.27
N ASN A 210 -7.85 2.04 -20.67
CA ASN A 210 -8.02 0.80 -19.93
C ASN A 210 -6.78 0.42 -19.13
N CYS A 211 -5.82 1.31 -18.98
CA CYS A 211 -4.67 1.13 -18.10
C CYS A 211 -5.15 0.56 -16.76
N GLY A 212 -4.51 -0.46 -16.25
CA GLY A 212 -4.94 -1.18 -15.05
C GLY A 212 -5.72 -2.47 -15.34
N ASN A 213 -6.43 -2.55 -16.46
CA ASN A 213 -7.09 -3.76 -16.93
C ASN A 213 -6.37 -4.42 -18.13
N THR A 214 -5.41 -3.70 -18.74
CA THR A 214 -4.61 -4.18 -19.87
C THR A 214 -3.17 -4.43 -19.45
N MET A 215 -2.45 -5.15 -20.31
CA MET A 215 -1.04 -5.47 -20.09
C MET A 215 -0.18 -4.24 -20.32
N GLY A 216 0.19 -3.55 -19.23
CA GLY A 216 1.07 -2.39 -19.30
C GLY A 216 2.51 -2.76 -19.62
N ALA A 217 3.21 -1.87 -20.33
CA ALA A 217 4.63 -1.97 -20.63
C ALA A 217 5.45 -1.14 -19.64
N GLY A 218 6.31 -1.83 -18.89
CA GLY A 218 7.33 -1.27 -18.00
C GLY A 218 8.73 -1.57 -18.51
N THR A 219 9.73 -1.31 -17.68
CA THR A 219 11.16 -1.58 -17.96
C THR A 219 11.68 -2.78 -17.19
N GLY A 220 10.84 -3.43 -16.39
CA GLY A 220 11.21 -4.45 -15.43
C GLY A 220 11.68 -5.78 -16.02
N PRO A 221 12.15 -6.68 -15.12
CA PRO A 221 12.69 -7.98 -15.53
C PRO A 221 11.66 -8.94 -16.13
N PHE A 222 10.37 -8.68 -15.91
CA PHE A 222 9.31 -9.53 -16.44
C PHE A 222 8.23 -8.70 -17.13
N MET A 223 7.61 -9.32 -18.14
CA MET A 223 6.51 -8.79 -18.93
C MET A 223 5.21 -9.50 -18.56
N ILE A 224 4.09 -8.78 -18.52
CA ILE A 224 2.78 -9.37 -18.29
C ILE A 224 2.44 -10.27 -19.49
N SER A 225 2.10 -11.54 -19.23
CA SER A 225 1.68 -12.46 -20.26
C SER A 225 0.26 -12.17 -20.72
N SER A 226 -0.03 -12.38 -22.03
CA SER A 226 -1.39 -12.27 -22.57
C SER A 226 -2.37 -13.31 -22.03
N LYS A 227 -1.87 -14.34 -21.34
CA LYS A 227 -2.66 -15.42 -20.74
C LYS A 227 -2.58 -15.36 -19.22
N GLY A 228 -3.71 -15.47 -18.52
CA GLY A 228 -3.76 -15.65 -17.07
C GLY A 228 -3.68 -14.37 -16.26
N VAL A 229 -4.06 -13.23 -16.81
CA VAL A 229 -4.25 -12.00 -16.04
C VAL A 229 -5.70 -11.94 -15.57
N ASP A 230 -5.90 -12.27 -14.32
CA ASP A 230 -7.14 -12.06 -13.58
C ASP A 230 -6.79 -11.43 -12.20
N GLN A 231 -7.79 -11.14 -11.40
CA GLN A 231 -7.53 -10.56 -10.08
C GLN A 231 -6.85 -11.52 -9.09
N PHE A 232 -6.79 -12.82 -9.38
CA PHE A 232 -6.25 -13.85 -8.47
C PHE A 232 -4.98 -14.51 -8.99
N THR A 233 -4.74 -14.46 -10.30
CA THR A 233 -3.56 -15.08 -10.92
C THR A 233 -2.94 -14.16 -11.95
N THR A 234 -1.67 -13.86 -11.77
CA THR A 234 -0.88 -13.09 -12.74
C THR A 234 0.31 -13.91 -13.19
N VAL A 235 0.42 -14.11 -14.49
CA VAL A 235 1.55 -14.80 -15.09
C VAL A 235 2.44 -13.80 -15.80
N LEU A 236 3.70 -13.78 -15.41
CA LEU A 236 4.75 -12.93 -15.98
C LEU A 236 5.76 -13.79 -16.71
N LYS A 237 6.26 -13.32 -17.86
CA LYS A 237 7.34 -13.94 -18.64
C LYS A 237 8.61 -13.11 -18.54
N ALA A 238 9.75 -13.77 -18.60
CA ALA A 238 11.05 -13.11 -18.64
C ALA A 238 11.14 -12.05 -19.75
N ASN A 239 11.67 -10.87 -19.41
CA ASN A 239 12.03 -9.85 -20.38
C ASN A 239 13.42 -10.17 -20.95
N PRO A 240 13.54 -10.57 -22.23
CA PRO A 240 14.82 -10.92 -22.84
C PRO A 240 15.76 -9.72 -22.97
N ASN A 241 15.22 -8.51 -23.00
CA ASN A 241 15.94 -7.25 -23.17
C ASN A 241 16.08 -6.47 -21.86
N TYR A 242 16.05 -7.18 -20.71
CA TYR A 242 16.15 -6.50 -19.42
C TYR A 242 17.48 -5.76 -19.28
N TRP A 243 17.42 -4.46 -19.06
CA TRP A 243 18.56 -3.55 -19.07
C TRP A 243 19.66 -3.85 -18.03
N ARG A 244 19.33 -4.55 -16.92
CA ARG A 244 20.30 -5.00 -15.92
C ARG A 244 20.95 -6.36 -16.28
N SER A 245 20.50 -7.00 -17.34
CA SER A 245 21.09 -8.27 -17.81
C SER A 245 22.44 -8.01 -18.45
N THR A 246 23.44 -8.79 -18.06
CA THR A 246 24.79 -8.73 -18.64
C THR A 246 25.24 -10.12 -19.06
N PRO A 247 26.24 -10.26 -19.92
CA PRO A 247 26.80 -11.57 -20.26
C PRO A 247 27.25 -12.38 -19.04
N ALA A 248 27.79 -11.71 -18.02
CA ALA A 248 28.26 -12.34 -16.78
C ALA A 248 27.13 -12.65 -15.80
N ASN A 249 26.01 -11.91 -15.86
CA ASN A 249 24.87 -12.10 -14.99
C ASN A 249 23.56 -11.90 -15.76
N LYS A 250 23.13 -12.97 -16.44
CA LYS A 250 21.85 -12.94 -17.17
C LYS A 250 20.68 -12.84 -16.20
N LEU A 251 19.82 -11.84 -16.46
CA LEU A 251 18.59 -11.56 -15.71
C LEU A 251 17.42 -11.38 -16.69
N PRO A 252 16.20 -11.75 -16.29
CA PRO A 252 15.87 -12.50 -15.09
C PRO A 252 16.32 -13.98 -15.19
N LYS A 253 16.44 -14.62 -14.01
CA LYS A 253 16.84 -16.04 -13.92
C LYS A 253 15.69 -17.00 -14.20
N ALA A 254 14.49 -16.67 -13.71
CA ALA A 254 13.29 -17.45 -13.97
C ALA A 254 12.74 -17.17 -15.38
N SER A 255 12.17 -18.20 -16.01
CA SER A 255 11.50 -18.07 -17.31
C SER A 255 10.11 -17.49 -17.16
N THR A 256 9.41 -17.89 -16.09
CA THR A 256 8.05 -17.50 -15.77
C THR A 256 7.92 -17.29 -14.27
N VAL A 257 7.16 -16.28 -13.88
CA VAL A 257 6.74 -16.04 -12.49
C VAL A 257 5.23 -15.97 -12.43
N THR A 258 4.63 -16.81 -11.61
CA THR A 258 3.19 -16.80 -11.37
C THR A 258 2.91 -16.28 -9.97
N PHE A 259 2.28 -15.13 -9.88
CA PHE A 259 1.72 -14.61 -8.63
C PHE A 259 0.30 -15.15 -8.44
N LYS A 260 0.04 -15.81 -7.32
CA LYS A 260 -1.28 -16.32 -6.93
C LYS A 260 -1.76 -15.65 -5.67
N VAL A 261 -2.96 -15.13 -5.71
CA VAL A 261 -3.64 -14.58 -4.54
C VAL A 261 -4.31 -15.69 -3.76
N VAL A 262 -3.87 -15.88 -2.55
CA VAL A 262 -4.43 -16.83 -1.59
C VAL A 262 -4.60 -16.10 -0.26
N GLY A 263 -5.81 -15.60 0.02
CA GLY A 263 -6.09 -14.76 1.21
C GLY A 263 -5.83 -15.49 2.53
N ASP A 264 -6.10 -16.79 2.58
CA ASP A 264 -5.85 -17.60 3.77
C ASP A 264 -4.35 -17.90 3.95
N ALA A 265 -3.77 -17.37 5.02
CA ALA A 265 -2.36 -17.55 5.34
C ALA A 265 -1.99 -19.00 5.66
N ALA A 266 -2.92 -19.81 6.21
CA ALA A 266 -2.66 -21.21 6.49
C ALA A 266 -2.55 -22.03 5.20
N GLN A 267 -3.36 -21.70 4.19
CA GLN A 267 -3.23 -22.30 2.85
C GLN A 267 -1.89 -21.95 2.19
N ARG A 268 -1.38 -20.71 2.34
CA ARG A 268 -0.04 -20.33 1.84
C ARG A 268 1.06 -21.14 2.51
N VAL A 269 0.98 -21.36 3.84
CA VAL A 269 1.93 -22.24 4.54
C VAL A 269 1.86 -23.69 4.03
N ASN A 270 0.65 -24.21 3.83
CA ASN A 270 0.47 -25.58 3.32
C ASN A 270 1.00 -25.73 1.89
N ALA A 271 0.84 -24.71 1.05
CA ALA A 271 1.38 -24.69 -0.31
C ALA A 271 2.92 -24.73 -0.32
N LEU A 272 3.58 -23.94 0.55
CA LEU A 272 5.04 -24.02 0.74
C LEU A 272 5.48 -25.41 1.19
N ARG A 273 4.80 -26.00 2.19
CA ARG A 273 5.13 -27.35 2.71
C ARG A 273 5.03 -28.43 1.63
N LYS A 274 4.10 -28.29 0.70
CA LYS A 274 3.85 -29.25 -0.41
C LYS A 274 4.65 -28.93 -1.68
N GLY A 275 5.47 -27.88 -1.69
CA GLY A 275 6.18 -27.43 -2.89
C GLY A 275 5.27 -26.91 -4.01
N GLN A 276 4.04 -26.51 -3.67
CA GLN A 276 3.08 -25.89 -4.61
C GLN A 276 3.27 -24.37 -4.75
N ALA A 277 4.01 -23.79 -3.83
CA ALA A 277 4.53 -22.43 -3.90
C ALA A 277 6.02 -22.45 -3.58
N ASP A 278 6.78 -21.61 -4.27
CA ASP A 278 8.21 -21.42 -4.03
C ASP A 278 8.45 -20.32 -3.00
N ILE A 279 7.62 -19.28 -3.01
CA ILE A 279 7.68 -18.12 -2.11
C ILE A 279 6.27 -17.77 -1.64
N ALA A 280 6.14 -17.32 -0.40
CA ALA A 280 4.89 -16.74 0.11
C ALA A 280 5.16 -15.55 1.02
N SER A 281 4.34 -14.47 0.88
CA SER A 281 4.34 -13.31 1.76
C SER A 281 3.28 -13.43 2.85
N PHE A 282 3.53 -12.79 4.00
CA PHE A 282 2.64 -12.81 5.16
C PHE A 282 2.65 -11.45 5.86
N GLY A 283 1.48 -10.95 6.21
CA GLY A 283 1.34 -9.76 7.04
C GLY A 283 1.47 -10.04 8.54
N ALA A 284 1.48 -9.00 9.34
CA ALA A 284 1.63 -9.07 10.80
C ALA A 284 0.55 -9.88 11.51
N THR A 285 -0.67 -9.88 10.99
CA THR A 285 -1.80 -10.64 11.53
C THR A 285 -1.62 -12.17 11.42
N SER A 286 -0.59 -12.62 10.72
CA SER A 286 -0.24 -14.02 10.49
C SER A 286 0.71 -14.61 11.53
N GLY A 287 0.74 -14.10 12.77
CA GLY A 287 1.67 -14.55 13.83
C GLY A 287 1.61 -16.05 14.14
N GLN A 288 0.43 -16.66 14.03
CA GLN A 288 0.29 -18.11 14.19
C GLN A 288 1.04 -18.89 13.10
N GLN A 289 0.96 -18.41 11.85
CA GLN A 289 1.66 -18.99 10.70
C GLN A 289 3.17 -18.79 10.81
N LEU A 290 3.61 -17.64 11.33
CA LEU A 290 5.02 -17.38 11.64
C LEU A 290 5.59 -18.45 12.57
N ASN A 291 4.91 -18.75 13.67
CA ASN A 291 5.34 -19.78 14.61
C ASN A 291 5.41 -21.17 13.95
N LEU A 292 4.43 -21.52 13.11
CA LEU A 292 4.44 -22.76 12.36
C LEU A 292 5.61 -22.82 11.37
N LEU A 293 5.88 -21.74 10.63
CA LEU A 293 7.01 -21.69 9.68
C LEU A 293 8.36 -21.84 10.38
N LYS A 294 8.52 -21.29 11.59
CA LYS A 294 9.74 -21.47 12.41
C LYS A 294 10.03 -22.95 12.75
N THR A 295 9.01 -23.79 12.80
CA THR A 295 9.20 -25.25 13.01
C THR A 295 9.64 -26.00 11.74
N LEU A 296 9.56 -25.34 10.57
CA LEU A 296 9.85 -25.94 9.26
C LEU A 296 11.21 -25.52 8.69
N LYS A 297 12.14 -25.07 9.53
CA LYS A 297 13.46 -24.54 9.16
C LYS A 297 14.29 -25.43 8.22
N ASP A 298 14.10 -26.76 8.27
CA ASP A 298 14.81 -27.71 7.41
C ASP A 298 14.30 -27.69 5.96
N LYS A 299 13.11 -27.15 5.69
CA LYS A 299 12.46 -27.11 4.38
C LYS A 299 12.17 -25.68 3.89
N ILE A 300 12.06 -24.74 4.80
CA ILE A 300 11.61 -23.39 4.57
C ILE A 300 12.62 -22.41 5.17
N THR A 301 13.06 -21.48 4.37
CA THR A 301 13.77 -20.28 4.83
C THR A 301 12.74 -19.20 5.14
N LEU A 302 12.91 -18.53 6.28
CA LEU A 302 12.01 -17.49 6.78
C LEU A 302 12.81 -16.25 7.10
N ILE A 303 12.35 -15.09 6.64
CA ILE A 303 12.85 -13.78 7.08
C ILE A 303 11.68 -12.96 7.61
N GLU A 304 11.84 -12.44 8.81
CA GLU A 304 10.98 -11.42 9.39
C GLU A 304 11.45 -10.05 8.91
N GLY A 305 10.52 -9.25 8.38
CA GLY A 305 10.83 -7.90 7.93
C GLY A 305 11.02 -6.92 9.08
N PRO A 306 11.61 -5.78 8.80
CA PRO A 306 11.72 -4.73 9.79
C PRO A 306 10.33 -4.29 10.24
N ARG A 307 10.19 -4.02 11.54
CA ARG A 307 8.97 -3.48 12.15
C ARG A 307 8.93 -1.98 11.95
N GLU A 308 8.57 -1.56 10.75
CA GLU A 308 8.62 -0.14 10.34
C GLU A 308 7.23 0.48 10.16
N THR A 309 6.17 -0.32 10.22
CA THR A 309 4.81 0.13 9.94
C THR A 309 4.01 0.25 11.22
N THR A 310 3.56 1.46 11.54
CA THR A 310 2.68 1.74 12.68
C THR A 310 1.24 1.84 12.20
N TRP A 311 0.37 1.00 12.73
CA TRP A 311 -1.08 1.15 12.60
C TRP A 311 -1.58 2.14 13.63
N SER A 312 -2.34 3.13 13.19
CA SER A 312 -2.85 4.22 14.02
C SER A 312 -4.30 4.50 13.73
N PHE A 313 -5.06 4.86 14.75
CA PHE A 313 -6.39 5.44 14.58
C PHE A 313 -6.24 6.94 14.32
N HIS A 314 -6.74 7.39 13.18
CA HIS A 314 -6.78 8.77 12.77
C HIS A 314 -8.19 9.31 13.09
N LEU A 315 -8.29 10.18 14.08
CA LEU A 315 -9.57 10.71 14.55
C LEU A 315 -9.94 11.97 13.76
N ASN A 316 -11.09 11.97 13.11
CA ASN A 316 -11.55 13.09 12.29
C ASN A 316 -11.87 14.32 13.14
N ALA A 317 -10.94 15.24 13.22
CA ALA A 317 -11.06 16.45 14.03
C ALA A 317 -11.92 17.56 13.39
N THR A 318 -12.43 17.35 12.18
CA THR A 318 -13.27 18.34 11.49
C THR A 318 -14.74 18.25 11.86
N ALA A 319 -15.16 17.15 12.52
CA ALA A 319 -16.54 16.90 12.92
C ALA A 319 -16.64 16.27 14.31
N LEU A 320 -17.78 16.43 14.97
CA LEU A 320 -18.04 15.74 16.24
C LEU A 320 -18.12 14.21 16.03
N PRO A 321 -17.72 13.41 17.05
CA PRO A 321 -17.28 13.85 18.36
C PRO A 321 -15.83 14.38 18.39
N PHE A 322 -14.99 14.01 17.44
CA PHE A 322 -13.55 14.23 17.52
C PHE A 322 -13.06 15.64 17.12
N ALA A 323 -13.96 16.54 16.72
CA ALA A 323 -13.66 17.98 16.72
C ALA A 323 -13.36 18.48 18.15
N ASN A 324 -13.98 17.87 19.17
CA ASN A 324 -13.75 18.16 20.57
C ASN A 324 -12.49 17.42 21.08
N LYS A 325 -11.60 18.14 21.78
CA LYS A 325 -10.35 17.58 22.32
C LYS A 325 -10.62 16.54 23.42
N ASP A 326 -11.59 16.78 24.30
CA ASP A 326 -11.90 15.84 25.38
C ASP A 326 -12.38 14.49 24.84
N ALA A 327 -13.09 14.47 23.69
CA ALA A 327 -13.46 13.24 23.02
C ALA A 327 -12.23 12.49 22.46
N ARG A 328 -11.26 13.20 21.89
CA ARG A 328 -10.03 12.56 21.40
C ARG A 328 -9.17 12.03 22.54
N GLU A 329 -9.07 12.77 23.65
CA GLU A 329 -8.36 12.32 24.86
C GLU A 329 -9.05 11.11 25.48
N ALA A 330 -10.39 11.12 25.57
CA ALA A 330 -11.17 9.98 26.06
C ALA A 330 -10.89 8.72 25.24
N PHE A 331 -10.91 8.81 23.91
CA PHE A 331 -10.59 7.72 23.01
C PHE A 331 -9.16 7.20 23.24
N ALA A 332 -8.17 8.09 23.25
CA ALA A 332 -6.76 7.73 23.41
C ALA A 332 -6.47 7.08 24.76
N GLN A 333 -7.08 7.56 25.83
CA GLN A 333 -6.93 7.04 27.20
C GLN A 333 -7.70 5.72 27.41
N ALA A 334 -8.80 5.50 26.69
CA ALA A 334 -9.56 4.24 26.73
C ALA A 334 -8.92 3.12 25.94
N PHE A 335 -8.02 3.44 25.01
CA PHE A 335 -7.41 2.48 24.12
C PHE A 335 -6.27 1.71 24.80
N ASP A 336 -6.52 0.45 25.14
CA ASP A 336 -5.49 -0.48 25.65
C ASP A 336 -4.66 -1.03 24.49
N THR A 337 -3.56 -0.33 24.21
CA THR A 337 -2.64 -0.64 23.13
C THR A 337 -2.04 -2.05 23.23
N ASP A 338 -1.70 -2.50 24.43
CA ASP A 338 -1.09 -3.82 24.65
C ASP A 338 -2.07 -4.95 24.33
N SER A 339 -3.27 -4.90 24.92
CA SER A 339 -4.32 -5.89 24.70
C SER A 339 -4.76 -5.91 23.23
N TYR A 340 -4.90 -4.75 22.59
CA TYR A 340 -5.27 -4.65 21.19
C TYR A 340 -4.19 -5.23 20.27
N THR A 341 -2.92 -4.90 20.52
CA THR A 341 -1.78 -5.46 19.78
C THR A 341 -1.73 -6.97 19.86
N LYS A 342 -1.82 -7.53 21.06
CA LYS A 342 -1.82 -8.98 21.28
C LYS A 342 -2.96 -9.67 20.52
N LEU A 343 -4.14 -9.08 20.55
CA LEU A 343 -5.31 -9.59 19.84
C LEU A 343 -5.13 -9.58 18.32
N MET A 344 -4.68 -8.44 17.77
CA MET A 344 -4.61 -8.23 16.32
C MET A 344 -3.44 -8.98 15.69
N THR A 345 -2.27 -8.94 16.31
CA THR A 345 -1.04 -9.48 15.72
C THR A 345 -0.72 -10.91 16.13
N LYS A 346 -1.47 -11.47 17.09
CA LYS A 346 -1.21 -12.82 17.64
C LYS A 346 0.25 -13.01 18.08
N GLY A 347 0.86 -11.95 18.60
CA GLY A 347 2.24 -11.94 19.10
C GLY A 347 3.31 -11.59 18.04
N ASN A 348 2.94 -11.33 16.79
CA ASN A 348 3.88 -10.94 15.74
C ASN A 348 4.08 -9.41 15.61
N GLY A 349 3.40 -8.61 16.40
CA GLY A 349 3.56 -7.16 16.44
C GLY A 349 4.03 -6.67 17.80
N SER A 350 4.36 -5.41 17.88
CA SER A 350 4.69 -4.71 19.11
C SER A 350 3.71 -3.56 19.34
N PRO A 351 3.34 -3.26 20.60
CA PRO A 351 2.51 -2.10 20.89
C PRO A 351 3.22 -0.81 20.45
N ALA A 352 2.46 0.09 19.84
CA ALA A 352 2.93 1.40 19.44
C ALA A 352 2.36 2.45 20.39
N TYR A 353 3.22 3.14 21.11
CA TYR A 353 2.84 4.25 21.99
C TYR A 353 3.12 5.60 21.34
N GLN A 354 3.69 5.58 20.15
CA GLN A 354 4.00 6.72 19.29
C GLN A 354 3.85 6.32 17.84
N LEU A 355 3.78 7.32 16.95
CA LEU A 355 3.80 7.09 15.51
C LEU A 355 5.12 6.53 15.03
N ALA A 356 6.23 7.09 15.50
CA ALA A 356 7.55 6.59 15.17
C ALA A 356 7.88 5.35 15.99
N VAL A 357 8.34 4.30 15.35
CA VAL A 357 8.87 3.10 16.01
C VAL A 357 10.15 3.46 16.77
N LYS A 358 10.51 2.66 17.79
CA LYS A 358 11.65 2.97 18.68
C LYS A 358 12.97 3.13 17.92
N GLU A 359 13.14 2.40 16.86
CA GLU A 359 14.33 2.41 15.99
C GLU A 359 14.35 3.61 15.03
N HIS A 360 13.24 4.33 14.92
CA HIS A 360 13.12 5.47 14.01
C HIS A 360 13.84 6.70 14.55
N PRO A 361 14.55 7.48 13.70
CA PRO A 361 15.24 8.70 14.12
C PRO A 361 14.36 9.73 14.82
N TYR A 362 13.06 9.74 14.56
CA TYR A 362 12.10 10.69 15.14
C TYR A 362 11.39 10.19 16.39
N TYR A 363 11.72 8.98 16.86
CA TYR A 363 11.17 8.47 18.11
C TYR A 363 11.48 9.39 19.29
N GLN A 364 10.45 9.70 20.08
CA GLN A 364 10.54 10.54 21.26
C GLN A 364 10.20 9.70 22.51
N PRO A 365 11.16 9.53 23.46
CA PRO A 365 10.88 8.79 24.70
C PRO A 365 9.79 9.43 25.57
N LYS A 366 9.59 10.75 25.42
CA LYS A 366 8.56 11.53 26.13
C LYS A 366 7.31 11.68 25.26
N GLY A 367 6.14 11.81 25.88
CA GLY A 367 4.88 12.07 25.16
C GLY A 367 4.18 10.80 24.65
N THR A 368 4.47 9.64 25.24
CA THR A 368 3.76 8.40 24.90
C THR A 368 2.32 8.46 25.39
N LEU A 369 1.39 8.08 24.52
CA LEU A 369 -0.01 7.86 24.92
C LEU A 369 -0.09 6.57 25.74
N LYS A 370 -0.78 6.63 26.89
CA LYS A 370 -0.94 5.49 27.78
C LYS A 370 -2.40 5.25 28.07
N PHE A 371 -2.77 3.99 28.09
CA PHE A 371 -4.06 3.54 28.57
C PHE A 371 -4.27 3.97 30.04
N ASP A 372 -5.40 4.62 30.31
CA ASP A 372 -5.83 5.03 31.65
C ASP A 372 -7.35 5.13 31.68
N LEU A 373 -8.01 4.07 32.10
CA LEU A 373 -9.47 4.01 32.09
C LEU A 373 -10.13 5.05 33.00
N ALA A 374 -9.49 5.42 34.12
CA ALA A 374 -10.04 6.42 35.03
C ALA A 374 -10.03 7.81 34.36
N LYS A 375 -8.93 8.18 33.72
CA LYS A 375 -8.84 9.41 32.94
C LYS A 375 -9.79 9.40 31.74
N ALA A 376 -9.92 8.27 31.05
CA ALA A 376 -10.87 8.13 29.95
C ALA A 376 -12.30 8.46 30.39
N LYS A 377 -12.75 7.90 31.52
CA LYS A 377 -14.07 8.19 32.11
C LYS A 377 -14.21 9.67 32.46
N ALA A 378 -13.18 10.28 33.04
CA ALA A 378 -13.21 11.72 33.36
C ALA A 378 -13.30 12.58 32.08
N SER A 379 -12.56 12.22 31.01
CA SER A 379 -12.66 12.92 29.71
C SER A 379 -14.03 12.75 29.05
N VAL A 380 -14.66 11.56 29.15
CA VAL A 380 -16.06 11.35 28.71
C VAL A 380 -17.02 12.25 29.47
N ALA A 381 -16.92 12.31 30.81
CA ALA A 381 -17.76 13.17 31.64
C ALA A 381 -17.58 14.64 31.26
N LYS A 382 -16.36 15.09 31.03
CA LYS A 382 -16.05 16.47 30.60
C LYS A 382 -16.62 16.78 29.22
N TYR A 383 -16.52 15.86 28.26
CA TYR A 383 -17.15 15.99 26.95
C TYR A 383 -18.69 16.15 27.09
N THR A 384 -19.31 15.29 27.89
CA THR A 384 -20.78 15.34 28.10
C THR A 384 -21.20 16.65 28.77
N ALA A 385 -20.45 17.10 29.77
CA ALA A 385 -20.73 18.36 30.46
C ALA A 385 -20.62 19.59 29.53
N THR A 386 -19.63 19.60 28.64
CA THR A 386 -19.39 20.74 27.73
C THR A 386 -20.30 20.74 26.51
N THR A 387 -20.72 19.57 26.03
CA THR A 387 -21.50 19.46 24.78
C THR A 387 -22.99 19.18 25.00
N GLY A 388 -23.36 18.71 26.19
CA GLY A 388 -24.70 18.20 26.48
C GLY A 388 -25.05 16.89 25.76
N LYS A 389 -24.06 16.21 25.15
CA LYS A 389 -24.25 15.01 24.30
C LYS A 389 -23.50 13.83 24.87
N SER A 390 -24.01 12.62 24.64
CA SER A 390 -23.24 11.39 24.84
C SER A 390 -22.07 11.33 23.85
N LEU A 391 -20.97 10.73 24.27
CA LEU A 391 -19.83 10.48 23.38
C LEU A 391 -20.08 9.17 22.60
N ASP A 392 -20.54 9.33 21.36
CA ASP A 392 -20.91 8.22 20.48
C ASP A 392 -19.81 8.02 19.42
N VAL A 393 -19.17 6.86 19.49
CA VAL A 393 -18.07 6.47 18.59
C VAL A 393 -18.61 5.53 17.52
N VAL A 394 -18.38 5.87 16.26
CA VAL A 394 -18.77 5.06 15.10
C VAL A 394 -17.51 4.52 14.43
N VAL A 395 -17.36 3.19 14.45
CA VAL A 395 -16.18 2.50 13.95
C VAL A 395 -16.43 1.99 12.53
N PRO A 396 -15.78 2.56 11.51
CA PRO A 396 -15.87 2.05 10.15
C PRO A 396 -15.05 0.76 9.98
N ILE A 397 -15.56 -0.17 9.18
CA ILE A 397 -14.87 -1.42 8.86
C ILE A 397 -14.89 -1.70 7.35
N ASN A 398 -13.89 -2.46 6.90
CA ASN A 398 -13.91 -3.09 5.59
C ASN A 398 -14.43 -4.53 5.68
N THR A 399 -14.47 -5.22 4.56
CA THR A 399 -15.03 -6.59 4.45
C THR A 399 -14.15 -7.69 5.06
N THR A 400 -13.00 -7.36 5.65
CA THR A 400 -12.11 -8.38 6.25
C THR A 400 -12.57 -8.80 7.65
N ALA A 401 -12.36 -10.05 7.99
CA ALA A 401 -12.66 -10.57 9.33
C ALA A 401 -11.81 -9.88 10.42
N GLU A 402 -10.58 -9.52 10.11
CA GLU A 402 -9.67 -8.79 10.98
C GLU A 402 -10.21 -7.40 11.31
N SER A 403 -10.77 -6.69 10.33
CA SER A 403 -11.37 -5.37 10.52
C SER A 403 -12.55 -5.43 11.50
N LEU A 404 -13.44 -6.42 11.33
CA LEU A 404 -14.56 -6.64 12.25
C LEU A 404 -14.07 -7.00 13.66
N LYS A 405 -13.11 -7.92 13.77
CA LYS A 405 -12.55 -8.33 15.06
C LYS A 405 -11.89 -7.15 15.80
N GLY A 406 -11.13 -6.32 15.09
CA GLY A 406 -10.51 -5.12 15.64
C GLY A 406 -11.54 -4.11 16.12
N ALA A 407 -12.59 -3.88 15.33
CA ALA A 407 -13.69 -2.98 15.72
C ALA A 407 -14.45 -3.46 16.94
N GLN A 408 -14.73 -4.76 17.06
CA GLN A 408 -15.38 -5.34 18.24
C GLN A 408 -14.54 -5.17 19.52
N ALA A 409 -13.23 -5.37 19.42
CA ALA A 409 -12.33 -5.15 20.54
C ALA A 409 -12.27 -3.66 20.94
N LEU A 410 -12.18 -2.78 19.94
CA LEU A 410 -12.19 -1.33 20.16
C LEU A 410 -13.48 -0.88 20.84
N CYS A 411 -14.65 -1.33 20.37
CA CYS A 411 -15.93 -0.98 20.98
C CYS A 411 -15.99 -1.38 22.46
N LYS A 412 -15.53 -2.57 22.82
CA LYS A 412 -15.47 -2.99 24.24
C LYS A 412 -14.63 -2.04 25.10
N MET A 413 -13.51 -1.55 24.57
CA MET A 413 -12.65 -0.59 25.26
C MET A 413 -13.34 0.77 25.43
N MET A 414 -14.00 1.25 24.39
CA MET A 414 -14.74 2.52 24.43
C MET A 414 -15.93 2.45 25.39
N GLU A 415 -16.70 1.36 25.36
CA GLU A 415 -17.84 1.13 26.25
C GLU A 415 -17.41 1.03 27.72
N ALA A 416 -16.25 0.42 28.01
CA ALA A 416 -15.71 0.37 29.37
C ALA A 416 -15.38 1.77 29.93
N ALA A 417 -15.11 2.74 29.07
CA ALA A 417 -14.90 4.13 29.43
C ALA A 417 -16.20 4.97 29.50
N GLY A 418 -17.37 4.37 29.18
CA GLY A 418 -18.66 5.05 29.19
C GLY A 418 -19.05 5.72 27.86
N MET A 419 -18.38 5.42 26.78
CA MET A 419 -18.76 5.83 25.44
C MET A 419 -19.80 4.87 24.86
N LYS A 420 -20.65 5.35 23.95
CA LYS A 420 -21.40 4.44 23.07
C LYS A 420 -20.55 4.07 21.86
N CYS A 421 -20.64 2.82 21.41
CA CYS A 421 -19.88 2.37 20.27
C CYS A 421 -20.78 1.64 19.26
N THR A 422 -20.66 2.01 17.99
CA THR A 422 -21.40 1.40 16.89
C THR A 422 -20.44 1.01 15.78
N ILE A 423 -20.53 -0.23 15.28
CA ILE A 423 -19.76 -0.70 14.14
C ILE A 423 -20.59 -0.47 12.88
N MET A 424 -20.03 0.20 11.88
CA MET A 424 -20.69 0.43 10.60
C MET A 424 -20.83 -0.85 9.78
N SER A 425 -21.76 -0.86 8.85
CA SER A 425 -21.81 -1.89 7.80
C SER A 425 -20.48 -1.91 7.03
N PRO A 426 -19.95 -3.11 6.72
CA PRO A 426 -18.67 -3.24 6.03
C PRO A 426 -18.74 -2.68 4.61
N VAL A 427 -17.65 -2.03 4.19
CA VAL A 427 -17.45 -1.54 2.84
C VAL A 427 -16.20 -2.17 2.23
N THR A 428 -16.00 -2.08 0.90
CA THR A 428 -14.75 -2.55 0.30
C THR A 428 -13.55 -1.77 0.86
N SER A 429 -12.36 -2.39 0.85
CA SER A 429 -11.12 -1.70 1.31
C SER A 429 -10.88 -0.39 0.57
N GLN A 430 -11.19 -0.34 -0.72
CA GLN A 430 -11.08 0.88 -1.51
C GLN A 430 -12.07 1.97 -1.02
N GLN A 431 -13.32 1.61 -0.80
CA GLN A 431 -14.32 2.55 -0.26
C GLN A 431 -13.96 3.04 1.15
N TYR A 432 -13.43 2.14 2.00
CA TYR A 432 -12.94 2.48 3.33
C TYR A 432 -11.85 3.56 3.26
N ILE A 433 -10.87 3.38 2.39
CA ILE A 433 -9.76 4.32 2.17
C ILE A 433 -10.29 5.67 1.64
N LEU A 434 -11.13 5.64 0.60
CA LEU A 434 -11.68 6.87 0.00
C LEU A 434 -12.54 7.68 0.99
N ARG A 435 -13.36 7.01 1.81
CA ARG A 435 -14.14 7.66 2.86
C ARG A 435 -13.26 8.27 3.94
N GLY A 436 -12.15 7.61 4.29
CA GLY A 436 -11.18 8.13 5.25
C GLY A 436 -10.52 9.42 4.75
N PHE A 437 -9.97 9.40 3.55
CA PHE A 437 -9.37 10.59 2.93
C PHE A 437 -10.38 11.72 2.67
N GLY A 438 -11.63 11.38 2.38
CA GLY A 438 -12.71 12.35 2.24
C GLY A 438 -13.27 12.87 3.57
N LEU A 439 -12.72 12.46 4.73
CA LEU A 439 -13.20 12.79 6.08
C LEU A 439 -14.70 12.48 6.28
N GLN A 440 -15.20 11.44 5.58
CA GLN A 440 -16.60 11.01 5.60
C GLN A 440 -16.91 10.02 6.73
N GLN A 441 -15.92 9.70 7.56
CA GLN A 441 -16.06 8.81 8.71
C GLN A 441 -15.39 9.44 9.94
N GLN A 442 -15.84 9.02 11.14
CA GLN A 442 -15.35 9.61 12.39
C GLN A 442 -13.87 9.28 12.65
N MET A 443 -13.43 8.11 12.19
CA MET A 443 -12.05 7.68 12.33
C MET A 443 -11.64 6.75 11.19
N SER A 444 -10.35 6.55 11.05
CA SER A 444 -9.78 5.54 10.16
C SER A 444 -8.64 4.81 10.87
N LEU A 445 -8.61 3.49 10.81
CA LEU A 445 -7.42 2.72 11.16
C LEU A 445 -6.57 2.59 9.91
N PHE A 446 -5.41 3.21 9.90
CA PHE A 446 -4.53 3.21 8.74
C PHE A 446 -3.08 3.00 9.16
N ASN A 447 -2.29 2.39 8.29
CA ASN A 447 -0.88 2.18 8.54
C ASN A 447 -0.05 3.36 8.01
N VAL A 448 0.93 3.75 8.79
CA VAL A 448 1.95 4.70 8.41
C VAL A 448 3.28 3.96 8.43
N VAL A 449 4.00 3.97 7.31
CA VAL A 449 5.36 3.46 7.29
C VAL A 449 6.24 4.49 8.00
N ALA A 450 6.33 4.36 9.30
CA ALA A 450 7.02 5.31 10.17
C ALA A 450 8.53 5.07 10.26
N GLY A 451 9.04 4.14 9.47
CA GLY A 451 10.46 3.78 9.47
C GLY A 451 11.38 4.76 8.75
N ARG A 452 10.84 5.81 8.07
CA ARG A 452 11.66 6.68 7.22
C ARG A 452 11.23 8.13 7.27
N SER A 453 12.22 9.01 7.42
CA SER A 453 12.04 10.46 7.53
C SER A 453 11.26 11.07 6.38
N ALA A 454 11.57 10.65 5.17
CA ALA A 454 10.95 11.17 3.97
C ALA A 454 9.46 10.82 3.84
N GLU A 455 9.01 9.70 4.40
CA GLU A 455 7.60 9.33 4.39
C GLU A 455 6.80 10.19 5.39
N PHE A 456 7.38 10.49 6.54
CA PHE A 456 6.84 11.50 7.45
C PHE A 456 6.73 12.87 6.78
N ALA A 457 7.78 13.30 6.07
CA ALA A 457 7.77 14.54 5.33
C ALA A 457 6.64 14.59 4.30
N ASN A 458 6.50 13.53 3.51
CA ASN A 458 5.47 13.46 2.48
C ASN A 458 4.06 13.40 3.08
N LEU A 459 3.88 12.65 4.17
CA LEU A 459 2.57 12.47 4.79
C LEU A 459 2.04 13.76 5.41
N PHE A 460 2.90 14.58 6.01
CA PHE A 460 2.51 15.76 6.76
C PHE A 460 2.73 17.08 6.04
N SER A 461 3.62 17.13 5.06
CA SER A 461 3.96 18.37 4.35
C SER A 461 3.06 18.69 3.17
N THR A 462 2.22 17.75 2.75
CA THR A 462 1.40 17.93 1.56
C THR A 462 0.23 18.86 1.84
N LYS A 463 -0.05 19.80 0.93
CA LYS A 463 -1.24 20.66 0.97
C LYS A 463 -2.54 19.91 0.67
N THR A 464 -2.50 18.60 0.57
CA THR A 464 -3.61 17.80 0.11
C THR A 464 -4.45 17.25 1.25
N ASN A 465 -5.70 16.91 0.94
CA ASN A 465 -6.70 16.32 1.81
C ASN A 465 -6.37 14.87 2.27
N LEU A 466 -5.07 14.54 2.36
CA LEU A 466 -4.63 13.18 2.63
C LEU A 466 -4.43 12.85 4.07
N GLU A 467 -4.70 13.78 4.85
CA GLU A 467 -4.66 13.60 6.25
C GLU A 467 -6.01 13.05 6.72
N LEU A 468 -5.97 11.81 7.18
CA LEU A 468 -7.16 11.07 7.62
C LEU A 468 -7.81 11.62 8.88
N SER A 469 -7.15 12.54 9.59
CA SER A 469 -7.68 13.18 10.80
C SER A 469 -8.18 14.62 10.59
N GLY A 470 -7.82 15.25 9.49
CA GLY A 470 -8.21 16.62 9.17
C GLY A 470 -7.62 17.69 10.12
N PHE A 471 -6.55 17.38 10.89
CA PHE A 471 -5.95 18.35 11.84
C PHE A 471 -5.48 19.61 11.14
N ARG A 472 -5.06 19.52 9.91
CA ARG A 472 -4.63 20.64 9.07
C ARG A 472 -5.67 21.74 8.97
N PHE A 473 -6.95 21.38 8.93
CA PHE A 473 -8.05 22.34 8.82
C PHE A 473 -8.36 23.02 10.17
N VAL A 474 -8.08 22.32 11.27
CA VAL A 474 -8.42 22.79 12.63
C VAL A 474 -7.21 23.26 13.44
N ASN A 475 -5.99 22.89 13.00
CA ASN A 475 -4.73 23.31 13.61
C ASN A 475 -3.69 23.69 12.53
N PRO A 476 -3.85 24.87 11.90
CA PRO A 476 -2.93 25.33 10.86
C PRO A 476 -1.49 25.52 11.35
N GLY A 477 -1.29 25.79 12.64
CA GLY A 477 0.02 25.89 13.27
C GLY A 477 0.79 24.57 13.24
N LEU A 478 0.11 23.46 13.56
CA LEU A 478 0.69 22.12 13.46
C LEU A 478 0.97 21.73 12.00
N ALA A 479 0.06 22.06 11.09
CA ALA A 479 0.28 21.84 9.65
C ALA A 479 1.50 22.60 9.13
N LYS A 480 1.69 23.85 9.57
CA LYS A 480 2.88 24.64 9.26
C LYS A 480 4.14 24.04 9.87
N CYS A 481 4.08 23.56 11.12
CA CYS A 481 5.21 22.87 11.76
C CYS A 481 5.75 21.73 10.90
N PHE A 482 4.88 20.86 10.39
CA PHE A 482 5.30 19.76 9.52
C PHE A 482 5.80 20.23 8.14
N ALA A 483 5.22 21.29 7.59
CA ALA A 483 5.69 21.87 6.33
C ALA A 483 7.13 22.42 6.48
N ASP A 484 7.39 23.17 7.55
CA ASP A 484 8.71 23.72 7.87
C ASP A 484 9.71 22.58 8.16
N ALA A 485 9.30 21.56 8.92
CA ALA A 485 10.14 20.40 9.20
C ALA A 485 10.56 19.65 7.93
N ALA A 486 9.68 19.56 6.95
CA ALA A 486 9.98 18.91 5.67
C ALA A 486 11.00 19.68 4.81
N GLU A 487 11.13 20.99 5.00
CA GLU A 487 12.17 21.79 4.32
C GLU A 487 13.56 21.58 4.88
N VAL A 488 13.64 21.19 6.16
CA VAL A 488 14.91 20.94 6.88
C VAL A 488 15.26 19.46 6.89
N ASP A 489 14.27 18.61 6.94
CA ASP A 489 14.33 17.14 7.00
C ASP A 489 15.28 16.61 8.09
N THR A 490 15.12 17.12 9.29
CA THR A 490 15.91 16.68 10.45
C THR A 490 15.05 16.13 11.57
N ARG A 491 15.63 15.23 12.37
CA ARG A 491 14.99 14.68 13.57
C ARG A 491 14.42 15.78 14.49
N LYS A 492 15.23 16.81 14.75
CA LYS A 492 14.84 17.90 15.66
C LYS A 492 13.61 18.65 15.13
N ALA A 493 13.56 18.92 13.83
CA ALA A 493 12.45 19.64 13.21
C ALA A 493 11.12 18.86 13.35
N TYR A 494 11.13 17.56 13.06
CA TYR A 494 9.90 16.74 13.19
C TYR A 494 9.51 16.44 14.62
N SER A 495 10.46 16.34 15.56
CA SER A 495 10.20 15.95 16.94
C SER A 495 9.14 16.81 17.61
N THR A 496 9.22 18.12 17.46
CA THR A 496 8.26 19.06 18.06
C THR A 496 6.87 18.88 17.47
N CYS A 497 6.75 18.72 16.15
CA CYS A 497 5.47 18.52 15.48
C CYS A 497 4.82 17.19 15.87
N VAL A 498 5.60 16.12 15.99
CA VAL A 498 5.11 14.79 16.41
C VAL A 498 4.61 14.82 17.85
N LEU A 499 5.32 15.49 18.75
CA LEU A 499 4.87 15.64 20.15
C LEU A 499 3.57 16.42 20.24
N GLU A 500 3.40 17.50 19.48
CA GLU A 500 2.16 18.26 19.43
C GLU A 500 1.01 17.44 18.84
N LEU A 501 1.25 16.70 17.73
CA LEU A 501 0.27 15.80 17.14
C LEU A 501 -0.27 14.80 18.16
N GLN A 502 0.61 14.25 19.00
CA GLN A 502 0.25 13.32 20.06
C GLN A 502 -0.48 13.99 21.22
N ALA A 503 -0.02 15.18 21.65
CA ALA A 503 -0.66 15.95 22.73
C ALA A 503 -2.09 16.35 22.39
N GLN A 504 -2.40 16.49 21.11
CA GLN A 504 -3.75 16.76 20.61
C GLN A 504 -4.58 15.50 20.37
N SER A 505 -4.00 14.30 20.49
CA SER A 505 -4.62 13.00 20.22
C SER A 505 -5.32 12.93 18.86
N TYR A 506 -4.79 13.59 17.84
CA TYR A 506 -5.33 13.48 16.48
C TYR A 506 -5.11 12.07 15.91
N TRP A 507 -3.99 11.47 16.26
CA TRP A 507 -3.62 10.11 15.88
C TRP A 507 -3.32 9.31 17.14
N VAL A 508 -3.94 8.14 17.24
CA VAL A 508 -3.76 7.24 18.37
C VAL A 508 -3.05 5.98 17.86
N PRO A 509 -1.75 5.82 18.18
CA PRO A 509 -0.97 4.66 17.75
C PRO A 509 -1.53 3.36 18.34
N GLY A 510 -1.60 2.33 17.53
CA GLY A 510 -2.10 1.01 17.91
C GLY A 510 -0.97 0.00 18.04
N TYR A 511 -0.43 -0.45 16.92
CA TYR A 511 0.63 -1.45 16.95
C TYR A 511 1.61 -1.24 15.79
N VAL A 512 2.82 -1.72 16.00
CA VAL A 512 3.85 -1.83 14.96
C VAL A 512 3.81 -3.23 14.40
N GLU A 513 3.79 -3.33 13.10
CA GLU A 513 3.88 -4.61 12.41
C GLU A 513 5.14 -4.73 11.55
N GLY A 514 5.57 -5.97 11.38
CA GLY A 514 6.48 -6.39 10.33
C GLY A 514 5.85 -7.56 9.60
N GLY A 515 5.86 -7.51 8.27
CA GLY A 515 5.53 -8.67 7.46
C GLY A 515 6.68 -9.69 7.51
N PHE A 516 6.43 -10.88 6.97
CA PHE A 516 7.49 -11.86 6.78
C PHE A 516 7.37 -12.55 5.43
N LEU A 517 8.50 -13.00 4.93
CA LEU A 517 8.62 -13.75 3.69
C LEU A 517 9.16 -15.14 4.00
N ALA A 518 8.54 -16.15 3.41
CA ALA A 518 8.99 -17.53 3.53
C ALA A 518 9.14 -18.15 2.13
N TRP A 519 10.16 -18.97 1.97
CA TRP A 519 10.39 -19.70 0.71
C TRP A 519 10.99 -21.07 0.94
N THR A 520 10.80 -21.97 -0.01
CA THR A 520 11.37 -23.30 0.02
C THR A 520 12.91 -23.23 -0.03
N ASN A 521 13.59 -24.13 0.67
CA ASN A 521 15.07 -24.15 0.67
C ASN A 521 15.67 -24.45 -0.71
N THR A 522 14.86 -24.90 -1.68
CA THR A 522 15.26 -25.05 -3.09
C THR A 522 15.24 -23.71 -3.84
N THR A 523 14.54 -22.70 -3.34
CA THR A 523 14.53 -21.35 -3.95
C THR A 523 15.78 -20.58 -3.54
N LYS A 524 16.48 -20.02 -4.53
CA LYS A 524 17.76 -19.32 -4.35
C LYS A 524 17.71 -17.92 -4.97
N GLY A 525 18.67 -17.07 -4.62
CA GLY A 525 18.88 -15.78 -5.26
C GLY A 525 18.02 -14.63 -4.74
N ILE A 526 17.20 -14.83 -3.69
CA ILE A 526 16.41 -13.76 -3.09
C ILE A 526 17.34 -12.74 -2.42
N GLY A 527 17.22 -11.46 -2.79
CA GLY A 527 18.00 -10.36 -2.21
C GLY A 527 19.49 -10.39 -2.52
N THR A 528 19.92 -11.03 -3.61
CA THR A 528 21.34 -11.19 -3.94
C THR A 528 21.82 -10.32 -5.10
N THR A 529 20.90 -9.71 -5.88
CA THR A 529 21.28 -8.94 -7.07
C THR A 529 21.69 -7.52 -6.70
N PRO A 530 22.94 -7.10 -7.02
CA PRO A 530 23.36 -5.73 -6.76
C PRO A 530 22.51 -4.71 -7.51
N LEU A 531 22.21 -3.60 -6.87
CA LEU A 531 21.56 -2.46 -7.50
C LEU A 531 22.59 -1.57 -8.20
N PRO A 532 22.24 -0.92 -9.32
CA PRO A 532 23.16 -0.04 -10.05
C PRO A 532 23.69 1.13 -9.22
N GLY A 533 22.92 1.59 -8.22
CA GLY A 533 23.29 2.66 -7.29
C GLY A 533 23.96 2.17 -6.01
N GLY A 534 24.27 0.87 -5.91
CA GLY A 534 24.89 0.22 -4.75
C GLY A 534 23.91 -0.46 -3.79
N GLY A 535 24.41 -1.47 -3.08
CA GLY A 535 23.61 -2.36 -2.23
C GLY A 535 22.75 -3.34 -3.01
N VAL A 536 21.85 -4.01 -2.32
CA VAL A 536 20.82 -4.90 -2.90
C VAL A 536 19.43 -4.40 -2.53
N ARG A 537 18.40 -4.89 -3.19
CA ARG A 537 17.02 -4.55 -2.82
C ARG A 537 16.66 -5.22 -1.48
N PRO A 538 16.01 -4.53 -0.54
CA PRO A 538 15.53 -5.15 0.70
C PRO A 538 14.63 -6.34 0.41
N ILE A 539 14.77 -7.41 1.17
CA ILE A 539 13.96 -8.63 0.98
C ILE A 539 12.53 -8.41 1.45
N ILE A 540 12.32 -7.58 2.47
CA ILE A 540 11.02 -7.27 3.03
C ILE A 540 10.95 -5.79 3.34
N GLY A 541 9.76 -5.28 3.32
CA GLY A 541 9.42 -3.89 3.53
C GLY A 541 8.44 -3.46 2.45
N ALA A 542 8.11 -2.19 2.43
CA ALA A 542 7.15 -1.64 1.49
C ALA A 542 7.56 -1.77 0.00
N SER A 543 8.79 -2.16 -0.29
CA SER A 543 9.30 -2.31 -1.66
C SER A 543 9.29 -3.75 -2.20
N GLY A 544 8.78 -4.73 -1.41
CA GLY A 544 8.86 -6.13 -1.79
C GLY A 544 10.30 -6.63 -1.92
N PHE A 545 10.52 -7.62 -2.79
CA PHE A 545 11.83 -8.21 -3.02
C PHE A 545 12.16 -8.27 -4.52
N ASP A 546 13.45 -8.40 -4.85
CA ASP A 546 13.89 -8.53 -6.24
C ASP A 546 13.68 -9.97 -6.73
N VAL A 547 12.78 -10.14 -7.69
CA VAL A 547 12.46 -11.45 -8.29
C VAL A 547 13.41 -11.79 -9.43
N ALA A 548 14.16 -10.81 -9.97
CA ALA A 548 15.00 -10.99 -11.16
C ALA A 548 16.09 -12.06 -10.97
N SER A 549 16.65 -12.17 -9.76
CA SER A 549 17.72 -13.14 -9.44
C SER A 549 17.24 -14.47 -8.90
N VAL A 550 15.93 -14.64 -8.72
CA VAL A 550 15.37 -15.84 -8.09
C VAL A 550 15.38 -17.03 -9.04
N THR A 551 15.81 -18.17 -8.51
CA THR A 551 15.82 -19.46 -9.23
C THR A 551 15.20 -20.54 -8.36
N LYS A 552 14.71 -21.58 -9.03
CA LYS A 552 14.38 -22.86 -8.42
C LYS A 552 15.54 -23.81 -8.64
N GLY A 553 16.11 -24.31 -7.55
CA GLY A 553 17.24 -25.26 -7.57
C GLY A 553 16.79 -26.71 -7.76
#